data_ad1646b81ec1b5461cc2626bbfc80cbb
#
_entry.id   ad1646b81ec1b5461cc2626bbfc80cbb
#
_cell.length_a   1.000
_cell.length_b   1.000
_cell.length_c   1.000
_cell.angle_alpha   90.00
_cell.angle_beta   90.00
_cell.angle_gamma   90.00
#
_symmetry.space_group_name_H-M   'P 1'
#
loop_
_entity.id
_entity.type
_entity.pdbx_description
1 polymer ?
#
loop_
_entity_poly.entity_id
_entity_poly.type
_entity_poly.pdbx_seq_one_letter_code
_entity_poly.pdbx_strand_id
1 'polypeptide(L)'
;MRYAASFTLALSLFSHAQSLVRGNPAKPCYPGICKLPDCFCSGTEIPGNLSVSSIPQIVFVSFDAFVSSAPFFFYETLFDGSLKNPNGCNISATFFVSLEYTNYCEVQDLYSQRHEIGHNSISCLLPSSWWANATQEGQREEILGMRDILRKWGNVKAEDVKGYRAPYIQVGGNMEFKVLKDEGFLYESSMPTQKFTDPPLWPYTLDYRSSQDCQIPPCPNGMCES
;
A
#
# COMPACT_ATOMS: atom_id res chain seq x y z
N MET A 1 -35.07 64.67 1.97
CA MET A 1 -34.19 64.03 0.92
C MET A 1 -33.44 62.91 1.57
N ARG A 2 -33.79 61.65 1.28
CA ARG A 2 -33.13 60.47 1.78
C ARG A 2 -32.38 59.87 0.61
N TYR A 3 -31.04 59.73 0.69
CA TYR A 3 -30.21 59.04 -0.24
C TYR A 3 -30.04 57.60 0.28
N ALA A 4 -30.55 56.63 -0.48
CA ALA A 4 -30.27 55.23 -0.28
C ALA A 4 -29.04 54.86 -1.09
N ALA A 5 -27.98 54.41 -0.42
CA ALA A 5 -26.80 53.89 -1.06
C ALA A 5 -26.99 52.37 -1.21
N SER A 6 -27.11 51.89 -2.45
CA SER A 6 -27.08 50.44 -2.77
C SER A 6 -25.64 49.96 -2.76
N PHE A 7 -25.32 49.07 -1.81
CA PHE A 7 -24.09 48.32 -1.83
C PHE A 7 -24.31 47.02 -2.62
N THR A 8 -23.75 46.96 -3.81
CA THR A 8 -23.69 45.71 -4.61
C THR A 8 -22.47 44.94 -4.16
N LEU A 9 -22.71 43.85 -3.42
CA LEU A 9 -21.67 42.87 -3.04
C LEU A 9 -21.38 41.99 -4.25
N ALA A 10 -20.25 42.22 -4.91
CA ALA A 10 -19.76 41.31 -5.94
C ALA A 10 -19.11 40.08 -5.27
N LEU A 11 -19.83 38.98 -5.20
CA LEU A 11 -19.25 37.67 -4.87
C LEU A 11 -18.41 37.21 -6.06
N SER A 12 -17.10 37.36 -5.98
CA SER A 12 -16.17 36.68 -6.86
C SER A 12 -16.04 35.20 -6.41
N LEU A 13 -16.75 34.35 -7.08
CA LEU A 13 -16.53 32.88 -6.98
C LEU A 13 -15.18 32.56 -7.62
N PHE A 14 -14.13 32.51 -6.79
CA PHE A 14 -12.89 31.85 -7.19
C PHE A 14 -13.12 30.36 -7.28
N SER A 15 -13.51 29.91 -8.46
CA SER A 15 -13.43 28.50 -8.84
C SER A 15 -11.95 28.12 -8.91
N HIS A 16 -11.42 27.54 -7.84
CA HIS A 16 -10.15 26.84 -7.90
C HIS A 16 -10.39 25.54 -8.65
N ALA A 17 -10.33 25.61 -9.98
CA ALA A 17 -10.12 24.41 -10.78
C ALA A 17 -8.70 23.92 -10.44
N GLN A 18 -8.61 22.95 -9.52
CA GLN A 18 -7.39 22.18 -9.35
C GLN A 18 -7.19 21.45 -10.67
N SER A 19 -6.23 21.95 -11.45
CA SER A 19 -5.73 21.25 -12.62
C SER A 19 -5.10 19.96 -12.13
N LEU A 20 -5.88 18.87 -12.21
CA LEU A 20 -5.33 17.52 -12.13
C LEU A 20 -4.26 17.44 -13.22
N VAL A 21 -3.00 17.45 -12.84
CA VAL A 21 -1.90 17.16 -13.74
C VAL A 21 -2.09 15.70 -14.16
N ARG A 22 -2.85 15.49 -15.23
CA ARG A 22 -2.92 14.19 -15.90
C ARG A 22 -1.54 13.95 -16.48
N GLY A 23 -0.73 13.17 -15.79
CA GLY A 23 0.49 12.63 -16.36
C GLY A 23 0.16 11.84 -17.62
N ASN A 24 1.12 11.73 -18.54
CA ASN A 24 0.93 10.88 -19.70
C ASN A 24 0.62 9.46 -19.26
N PRO A 25 -0.36 8.78 -19.89
CA PRO A 25 -0.68 7.41 -19.55
C PRO A 25 0.54 6.51 -19.73
N ALA A 26 0.71 5.55 -18.84
CA ALA A 26 1.81 4.61 -18.92
C ALA A 26 1.78 3.83 -20.25
N LYS A 27 2.97 3.50 -20.75
CA LYS A 27 3.11 2.71 -21.97
C LYS A 27 2.57 1.28 -21.76
N PRO A 28 2.04 0.63 -22.81
CA PRO A 28 1.66 -0.78 -22.73
C PRO A 28 2.83 -1.66 -22.28
N CYS A 29 2.54 -2.71 -21.50
CA CYS A 29 3.52 -3.68 -21.08
C CYS A 29 3.65 -4.82 -22.09
N TYR A 30 4.89 -5.18 -22.41
CA TYR A 30 5.20 -6.31 -23.29
C TYR A 30 6.29 -7.17 -22.64
N PRO A 31 6.19 -8.51 -22.68
CA PRO A 31 7.18 -9.41 -22.08
C PRO A 31 8.61 -9.22 -22.63
N GLY A 32 8.74 -8.67 -23.84
CA GLY A 32 10.06 -8.37 -24.46
C GLY A 32 10.83 -7.23 -23.80
N ILE A 33 10.13 -6.29 -23.15
CA ILE A 33 10.72 -5.08 -22.53
C ILE A 33 10.68 -5.11 -21.00
N CYS A 34 9.76 -5.87 -20.42
CA CYS A 34 9.58 -6.02 -18.98
C CYS A 34 10.01 -7.42 -18.58
N LYS A 35 11.09 -7.54 -17.82
CA LYS A 35 11.74 -8.83 -17.52
C LYS A 35 11.96 -9.01 -16.03
N LEU A 36 11.66 -10.21 -15.56
CA LEU A 36 12.00 -10.65 -14.21
C LEU A 36 13.54 -10.58 -13.98
N PRO A 37 13.99 -10.30 -12.75
CA PRO A 37 13.18 -10.08 -11.53
C PRO A 37 12.67 -8.66 -11.35
N ASP A 38 13.17 -7.67 -12.11
CA ASP A 38 13.00 -6.26 -11.81
C ASP A 38 11.69 -5.66 -12.34
N CYS A 39 11.07 -6.33 -13.32
CA CYS A 39 9.83 -5.88 -13.92
C CYS A 39 8.92 -7.06 -14.25
N PHE A 40 7.63 -6.92 -13.94
CA PHE A 40 6.60 -7.90 -14.28
C PHE A 40 5.33 -7.23 -14.76
N CYS A 41 4.85 -7.60 -15.96
CA CYS A 41 3.58 -7.11 -16.51
C CYS A 41 2.41 -7.64 -15.69
N SER A 42 1.40 -6.80 -15.45
CA SER A 42 0.14 -7.28 -14.87
C SER A 42 -0.52 -8.30 -15.79
N GLY A 43 -0.92 -9.43 -15.25
CA GLY A 43 -1.54 -10.50 -16.00
C GLY A 43 -1.84 -11.73 -15.16
N THR A 44 -2.54 -12.66 -15.77
CA THR A 44 -2.90 -13.95 -15.17
C THR A 44 -1.99 -15.10 -15.63
N GLU A 45 -1.12 -14.81 -16.59
CA GLU A 45 -0.18 -15.80 -17.13
C GLU A 45 0.90 -16.16 -16.10
N ILE A 46 1.23 -17.44 -16.03
CA ILE A 46 2.17 -17.96 -15.05
C ILE A 46 3.56 -17.35 -15.27
N PRO A 47 4.17 -16.73 -14.23
CA PRO A 47 5.50 -16.15 -14.35
C PRO A 47 6.56 -17.16 -14.76
N GLY A 48 7.49 -16.73 -15.64
CA GLY A 48 8.64 -17.54 -16.01
C GLY A 48 8.33 -18.78 -16.82
N ASN A 49 7.14 -18.91 -17.40
CA ASN A 49 6.69 -20.08 -18.17
C ASN A 49 6.79 -21.41 -17.39
N LEU A 50 6.60 -21.36 -16.07
CA LEU A 50 6.59 -22.55 -15.24
C LEU A 50 5.38 -23.44 -15.60
N SER A 51 5.54 -24.75 -15.50
CA SER A 51 4.41 -25.67 -15.62
C SER A 51 3.51 -25.53 -14.38
N VAL A 52 2.20 -25.72 -14.55
CA VAL A 52 1.23 -25.67 -13.42
C VAL A 52 1.67 -26.60 -12.27
N SER A 53 2.19 -27.79 -12.60
CA SER A 53 2.67 -28.76 -11.61
C SER A 53 3.94 -28.33 -10.86
N SER A 54 4.65 -27.33 -11.36
CA SER A 54 5.87 -26.79 -10.75
C SER A 54 5.62 -25.58 -9.86
N ILE A 55 4.39 -25.04 -9.86
CA ILE A 55 4.05 -23.84 -9.08
C ILE A 55 3.64 -24.28 -7.68
N PRO A 56 4.33 -23.79 -6.62
CA PRO A 56 3.86 -23.99 -5.27
C PRO A 56 2.57 -23.19 -5.03
N GLN A 57 1.66 -23.73 -4.25
CA GLN A 57 0.58 -22.90 -3.70
C GLN A 57 1.18 -22.00 -2.63
N ILE A 58 1.08 -20.68 -2.82
CA ILE A 58 1.57 -19.68 -1.89
C ILE A 58 0.36 -19.03 -1.22
N VAL A 59 0.39 -18.96 0.12
CA VAL A 59 -0.63 -18.27 0.91
C VAL A 59 0.04 -17.11 1.64
N PHE A 60 -0.36 -15.88 1.28
CA PHE A 60 0.06 -14.68 1.99
C PHE A 60 -0.96 -14.36 3.08
N VAL A 61 -0.50 -14.41 4.33
CA VAL A 61 -1.32 -14.02 5.48
C VAL A 61 -0.83 -12.64 5.94
N SER A 62 -1.73 -11.68 6.01
CA SER A 62 -1.39 -10.34 6.46
C SER A 62 -2.46 -9.78 7.40
N PHE A 63 -2.04 -8.92 8.32
CA PHE A 63 -2.90 -8.26 9.27
C PHE A 63 -2.71 -6.75 9.17
N ASP A 64 -3.81 -6.00 9.09
CA ASP A 64 -3.84 -4.57 9.35
C ASP A 64 -4.07 -4.42 10.84
N ALA A 65 -3.04 -4.01 11.57
CA ALA A 65 -3.09 -4.15 13.01
C ALA A 65 -2.49 -2.94 13.74
N PHE A 66 -3.24 -2.45 14.72
CA PHE A 66 -2.59 -2.02 15.94
C PHE A 66 -2.19 -3.28 16.72
N VAL A 67 -0.90 -3.45 16.93
CA VAL A 67 -0.36 -4.58 17.70
C VAL A 67 -0.52 -4.24 19.18
N SER A 68 -1.48 -4.90 19.84
CA SER A 68 -1.76 -4.67 21.27
C SER A 68 -1.99 -5.99 21.98
N SER A 69 -1.89 -6.01 23.29
CA SER A 69 -1.91 -7.24 24.09
C SER A 69 -3.19 -8.09 23.90
N ALA A 70 -4.31 -7.46 23.57
CA ALA A 70 -5.55 -8.21 23.35
C ALA A 70 -5.54 -9.10 22.10
N PRO A 71 -5.18 -8.59 20.88
CA PRO A 71 -5.00 -9.44 19.71
C PRO A 71 -3.72 -10.27 19.77
N PHE A 72 -2.68 -9.88 20.53
CA PHE A 72 -1.39 -10.56 20.56
C PHE A 72 -1.50 -12.02 20.99
N PHE A 73 -2.37 -12.33 21.93
CA PHE A 73 -2.65 -13.71 22.33
C PHE A 73 -3.07 -14.62 21.15
N PHE A 74 -3.83 -14.09 20.20
CA PHE A 74 -4.21 -14.87 19.01
C PHE A 74 -3.02 -15.09 18.10
N TYR A 75 -2.10 -14.12 18.00
CA TYR A 75 -0.88 -14.27 17.20
C TYR A 75 0.06 -15.29 17.82
N GLU A 76 0.27 -15.27 19.15
CA GLU A 76 1.04 -16.29 19.85
C GLU A 76 0.47 -17.70 19.61
N THR A 77 -0.85 -17.83 19.66
CA THR A 77 -1.52 -19.13 19.42
C THR A 77 -1.37 -19.59 17.97
N LEU A 78 -1.47 -18.67 16.99
CA LEU A 78 -1.38 -18.98 15.57
C LEU A 78 0.05 -19.34 15.16
N PHE A 79 1.05 -18.69 15.77
CA PHE A 79 2.45 -18.81 15.42
C PHE A 79 3.29 -19.57 16.46
N ASP A 80 2.67 -20.43 17.25
CA ASP A 80 3.31 -21.25 18.28
C ASP A 80 4.30 -22.30 17.75
N GLY A 81 4.45 -22.38 16.42
CA GLY A 81 5.30 -23.33 15.73
C GLY A 81 4.65 -24.69 15.47
N SER A 82 3.38 -24.90 15.81
CA SER A 82 2.61 -26.09 15.47
C SER A 82 2.32 -26.17 13.96
N LEU A 83 2.05 -25.03 13.34
CA LEU A 83 1.81 -24.91 11.91
C LEU A 83 3.12 -24.65 11.15
N LYS A 84 3.37 -25.48 10.14
CA LYS A 84 4.62 -25.43 9.38
C LYS A 84 4.38 -25.47 7.88
N ASN A 85 5.29 -24.81 7.17
CA ASN A 85 5.42 -24.94 5.73
C ASN A 85 5.91 -26.35 5.35
N PRO A 86 5.72 -26.78 4.10
CA PRO A 86 6.19 -28.10 3.63
C PRO A 86 7.70 -28.33 3.81
N ASN A 87 8.49 -27.27 3.88
CA ASN A 87 9.93 -27.33 4.13
C ASN A 87 10.31 -27.44 5.62
N GLY A 88 9.31 -27.56 6.50
CA GLY A 88 9.50 -27.65 7.96
C GLY A 88 9.71 -26.32 8.70
N CYS A 89 9.81 -25.20 8.00
CA CYS A 89 9.86 -23.88 8.62
C CYS A 89 8.49 -23.50 9.21
N ASN A 90 8.48 -22.75 10.30
CA ASN A 90 7.26 -22.19 10.84
C ASN A 90 6.58 -21.27 9.82
N ILE A 91 5.26 -21.20 9.86
CA ILE A 91 4.53 -20.16 9.10
C ILE A 91 4.86 -18.79 9.64
N SER A 92 4.76 -17.79 8.79
CA SER A 92 4.92 -16.37 9.15
C SER A 92 3.83 -15.54 8.48
N ALA A 93 3.70 -14.30 8.91
CA ALA A 93 2.75 -13.34 8.36
C ALA A 93 3.40 -11.96 8.18
N THR A 94 2.71 -11.07 7.48
CA THR A 94 3.03 -9.65 7.38
C THR A 94 2.08 -8.87 8.29
N PHE A 95 2.64 -7.98 9.10
CA PHE A 95 1.88 -7.07 9.96
C PHE A 95 2.04 -5.64 9.43
N PHE A 96 0.96 -5.05 8.92
CA PHE A 96 0.92 -3.63 8.55
C PHE A 96 0.54 -2.82 9.79
N VAL A 97 1.55 -2.34 10.49
CA VAL A 97 1.41 -1.71 11.82
C VAL A 97 1.01 -0.25 11.69
N SER A 98 0.06 0.21 12.50
CA SER A 98 -0.29 1.62 12.71
C SER A 98 0.26 2.13 14.05
N LEU A 99 0.29 3.47 14.22
CA LEU A 99 0.83 4.07 15.45
C LEU A 99 -0.08 3.83 16.65
N GLU A 100 -1.38 4.16 16.51
CA GLU A 100 -2.30 4.20 17.65
C GLU A 100 -2.51 2.80 18.24
N TYR A 101 -2.57 2.74 19.55
CA TYR A 101 -2.80 1.52 20.35
C TYR A 101 -1.78 0.40 20.14
N THR A 102 -0.63 0.69 19.53
CA THR A 102 0.42 -0.30 19.28
C THR A 102 1.38 -0.40 20.47
N ASN A 103 1.57 -1.62 20.95
CA ASN A 103 2.64 -1.98 21.89
C ASN A 103 3.90 -2.37 21.11
N TYR A 104 4.90 -1.52 21.14
CA TYR A 104 6.12 -1.71 20.35
C TYR A 104 7.01 -2.84 20.89
N CYS A 105 6.84 -3.29 22.13
CA CYS A 105 7.50 -4.51 22.60
C CYS A 105 6.96 -5.74 21.85
N GLU A 106 5.65 -5.81 21.66
CA GLU A 106 5.01 -6.90 20.91
C GLU A 106 5.38 -6.86 19.41
N VAL A 107 5.55 -5.66 18.83
CA VAL A 107 6.09 -5.51 17.47
C VAL A 107 7.50 -6.08 17.39
N GLN A 108 8.33 -5.80 18.39
CA GLN A 108 9.69 -6.35 18.46
C GLN A 108 9.67 -7.88 18.57
N ASP A 109 8.74 -8.45 19.33
CA ASP A 109 8.58 -9.89 19.47
C ASP A 109 8.20 -10.53 18.12
N LEU A 110 7.20 -9.98 17.42
CA LEU A 110 6.83 -10.44 16.08
C LEU A 110 8.00 -10.36 15.09
N TYR A 111 8.73 -9.25 15.08
CA TYR A 111 9.90 -9.09 14.23
C TYR A 111 11.00 -10.09 14.55
N SER A 112 11.26 -10.36 15.85
CA SER A 112 12.25 -11.35 16.29
C SER A 112 11.89 -12.77 15.88
N GLN A 113 10.60 -13.09 15.76
CA GLN A 113 10.05 -14.36 15.28
C GLN A 113 10.06 -14.47 13.75
N ARG A 114 10.63 -13.49 13.05
CA ARG A 114 10.73 -13.43 11.58
C ARG A 114 9.42 -13.20 10.85
N HIS A 115 8.45 -12.57 11.50
CA HIS A 115 7.33 -11.97 10.78
C HIS A 115 7.81 -10.72 10.05
N GLU A 116 7.19 -10.43 8.93
CA GLU A 116 7.42 -9.19 8.22
C GLU A 116 6.66 -8.05 8.90
N ILE A 117 7.36 -6.94 9.11
CA ILE A 117 6.76 -5.70 9.62
C ILE A 117 6.72 -4.68 8.49
N GLY A 118 5.54 -4.48 7.95
CA GLY A 118 5.16 -3.35 7.12
C GLY A 118 4.41 -2.31 7.96
N HIS A 119 3.85 -1.31 7.32
CA HIS A 119 3.00 -0.35 8.04
C HIS A 119 1.92 0.27 7.14
N ASN A 120 0.92 0.88 7.79
CA ASN A 120 -0.13 1.64 7.15
C ASN A 120 -0.20 3.10 7.65
N SER A 121 0.97 3.78 7.66
CA SER A 121 1.18 5.17 8.08
C SER A 121 1.17 5.41 9.59
N ILE A 122 1.34 6.67 9.98
CA ILE A 122 1.31 7.11 11.39
C ILE A 122 -0.13 7.28 11.86
N SER A 123 -0.86 8.19 11.23
CA SER A 123 -2.06 8.78 11.81
C SER A 123 -3.36 8.08 11.44
N CYS A 124 -3.37 7.29 10.36
CA CYS A 124 -4.60 6.73 9.80
C CYS A 124 -5.74 7.76 9.74
N LEU A 125 -5.45 8.98 9.28
CA LEU A 125 -6.36 10.12 9.28
C LEU A 125 -7.70 9.83 8.62
N LEU A 126 -8.77 10.31 9.23
CA LEU A 126 -10.11 10.40 8.66
C LEU A 126 -10.42 11.84 8.26
N PRO A 127 -11.20 12.06 7.20
CA PRO A 127 -11.79 11.04 6.32
C PRO A 127 -10.76 10.39 5.40
N SER A 128 -11.05 9.20 4.89
CA SER A 128 -10.15 8.47 3.98
C SER A 128 -9.78 9.27 2.72
N SER A 129 -10.65 10.21 2.31
CA SER A 129 -10.37 11.15 1.21
C SER A 129 -9.14 12.03 1.42
N TRP A 130 -8.63 12.15 2.65
CA TRP A 130 -7.35 12.82 2.88
C TRP A 130 -6.23 12.11 2.12
N TRP A 131 -6.17 10.79 2.18
CA TRP A 131 -5.15 9.97 1.51
C TRP A 131 -5.20 10.12 0.00
N ALA A 132 -6.42 10.19 -0.57
CA ALA A 132 -6.63 10.44 -1.99
C ALA A 132 -6.11 11.80 -2.48
N ASN A 133 -6.08 12.80 -1.59
CA ASN A 133 -5.77 14.19 -1.93
C ASN A 133 -4.50 14.72 -1.26
N ALA A 134 -3.80 13.92 -0.48
CA ALA A 134 -2.60 14.32 0.23
C ALA A 134 -1.51 14.76 -0.74
N THR A 135 -0.75 15.78 -0.32
CA THR A 135 0.44 16.19 -1.06
C THR A 135 1.52 15.12 -0.98
N GLN A 136 2.46 15.14 -1.92
CA GLN A 136 3.60 14.22 -1.87
C GLN A 136 4.37 14.33 -0.54
N GLU A 137 4.55 15.55 -0.02
CA GLU A 137 5.23 15.76 1.25
C GLU A 137 4.41 15.20 2.43
N GLY A 138 3.10 15.46 2.49
CA GLY A 138 2.25 14.91 3.54
C GLY A 138 2.25 13.39 3.56
N GLN A 139 2.18 12.75 2.40
CA GLN A 139 2.32 11.28 2.32
C GLN A 139 3.71 10.81 2.74
N ARG A 140 4.76 11.54 2.34
CA ARG A 140 6.12 11.23 2.73
C ARG A 140 6.31 11.28 4.25
N GLU A 141 5.82 12.32 4.91
CA GLU A 141 5.87 12.46 6.38
C GLU A 141 5.18 11.29 7.08
N GLU A 142 3.99 10.91 6.62
CA GLU A 142 3.23 9.77 7.17
C GLU A 142 3.94 8.44 6.96
N ILE A 143 4.49 8.21 5.78
CA ILE A 143 5.13 6.95 5.42
C ILE A 143 6.49 6.82 6.12
N LEU A 144 7.36 7.81 5.98
CA LEU A 144 8.70 7.75 6.58
C LEU A 144 8.67 7.88 8.09
N GLY A 145 7.77 8.72 8.60
CA GLY A 145 7.63 8.89 10.04
C GLY A 145 7.25 7.58 10.73
N MET A 146 6.37 6.77 10.13
CA MET A 146 6.03 5.46 10.71
C MET A 146 7.21 4.48 10.64
N ARG A 147 7.96 4.45 9.54
CA ARG A 147 9.19 3.66 9.46
C ARG A 147 10.22 4.04 10.53
N ASP A 148 10.37 5.34 10.81
CA ASP A 148 11.24 5.83 11.88
C ASP A 148 10.73 5.46 13.28
N ILE A 149 9.42 5.48 13.50
CA ILE A 149 8.79 5.04 14.74
C ILE A 149 9.06 3.55 14.99
N LEU A 150 8.85 2.70 13.99
CA LEU A 150 9.12 1.27 14.06
C LEU A 150 10.60 1.00 14.36
N ARG A 151 11.51 1.74 13.72
CA ARG A 151 12.94 1.64 14.00
C ARG A 151 13.28 2.04 15.43
N LYS A 152 12.72 3.13 15.91
CA LYS A 152 13.07 3.73 17.20
C LYS A 152 12.46 2.98 18.39
N TRP A 153 11.23 2.54 18.24
CA TRP A 153 10.46 1.98 19.35
C TRP A 153 10.21 0.47 19.23
N GLY A 154 10.07 -0.03 18.02
CA GLY A 154 9.87 -1.46 17.72
C GLY A 154 11.17 -2.22 17.46
N ASN A 155 12.32 -1.54 17.48
CA ASN A 155 13.63 -2.13 17.18
C ASN A 155 13.67 -2.89 15.83
N VAL A 156 12.81 -2.47 14.89
CA VAL A 156 12.78 -2.98 13.52
C VAL A 156 13.79 -2.21 12.69
N LYS A 157 14.64 -2.89 11.96
CA LYS A 157 15.57 -2.18 11.07
C LYS A 157 14.82 -1.47 9.96
N ALA A 158 15.19 -0.21 9.69
CA ALA A 158 14.51 0.59 8.66
C ALA A 158 14.58 -0.06 7.26
N GLU A 159 15.70 -0.71 6.96
CA GLU A 159 15.91 -1.45 5.72
C GLU A 159 15.06 -2.72 5.59
N ASP A 160 14.49 -3.22 6.67
CA ASP A 160 13.60 -4.39 6.68
C ASP A 160 12.11 -4.00 6.56
N VAL A 161 11.77 -2.72 6.76
CA VAL A 161 10.43 -2.20 6.53
C VAL A 161 10.24 -1.93 5.04
N LYS A 162 9.75 -2.92 4.31
CA LYS A 162 9.66 -2.93 2.84
C LYS A 162 8.25 -2.83 2.28
N GLY A 163 7.25 -3.18 3.09
CA GLY A 163 5.85 -3.21 2.70
C GLY A 163 5.07 -2.01 3.19
N TYR A 164 4.18 -1.51 2.36
CA TYR A 164 3.22 -0.48 2.71
C TYR A 164 1.80 -0.92 2.34
N ARG A 165 0.84 -0.55 3.17
CA ARG A 165 -0.58 -0.62 2.85
C ARG A 165 -1.23 0.70 3.21
N ALA A 166 -1.90 1.33 2.26
CA ALA A 166 -2.58 2.60 2.49
C ALA A 166 -3.71 2.44 3.51
N PRO A 167 -3.88 3.40 4.45
CA PRO A 167 -5.02 3.41 5.35
C PRO A 167 -6.34 3.32 4.60
N TYR A 168 -7.25 2.49 5.10
CA TYR A 168 -8.57 2.25 4.48
C TYR A 168 -8.49 1.72 3.05
N ILE A 169 -7.33 1.15 2.66
CA ILE A 169 -6.98 0.80 1.27
C ILE A 169 -7.17 1.95 0.27
N GLN A 170 -7.14 3.20 0.76
CA GLN A 170 -7.26 4.39 -0.06
C GLN A 170 -5.90 4.82 -0.55
N VAL A 171 -5.57 4.42 -1.77
CA VAL A 171 -4.31 4.83 -2.41
C VAL A 171 -4.28 6.33 -2.73
N GLY A 172 -3.10 6.91 -2.71
CA GLY A 172 -2.83 8.31 -3.05
C GLY A 172 -2.39 8.53 -4.50
N GLY A 173 -2.64 7.57 -5.37
CA GLY A 173 -2.27 7.65 -6.78
C GLY A 173 -0.76 7.80 -7.00
N ASN A 174 -0.37 8.52 -8.05
CA ASN A 174 1.04 8.67 -8.44
C ASN A 174 1.93 9.24 -7.34
N MET A 175 1.39 10.09 -6.45
CA MET A 175 2.18 10.72 -5.40
C MET A 175 2.67 9.69 -4.38
N GLU A 176 1.80 8.81 -3.94
CA GLU A 176 2.13 7.71 -3.03
C GLU A 176 3.17 6.77 -3.64
N PHE A 177 2.90 6.25 -4.83
CA PHE A 177 3.84 5.34 -5.51
C PHE A 177 5.20 5.97 -5.76
N LYS A 178 5.23 7.28 -6.03
CA LYS A 178 6.50 8.01 -6.16
C LYS A 178 7.25 8.04 -4.82
N VAL A 179 6.58 8.33 -3.73
CA VAL A 179 7.19 8.33 -2.38
C VAL A 179 7.73 6.94 -2.07
N LEU A 180 6.91 5.91 -2.24
CA LEU A 180 7.31 4.52 -1.94
C LEU A 180 8.55 4.12 -2.74
N LYS A 181 8.58 4.43 -4.04
CA LYS A 181 9.72 4.15 -4.92
C LYS A 181 10.98 4.91 -4.49
N ASP A 182 10.87 6.22 -4.29
CA ASP A 182 12.00 7.09 -3.93
C ASP A 182 12.62 6.67 -2.58
N GLU A 183 11.82 6.12 -1.67
CA GLU A 183 12.23 5.72 -0.33
C GLU A 183 12.54 4.23 -0.19
N GLY A 184 12.55 3.50 -1.30
CA GLY A 184 13.00 2.11 -1.37
C GLY A 184 12.05 1.09 -0.76
N PHE A 185 10.75 1.37 -0.72
CA PHE A 185 9.74 0.36 -0.47
C PHE A 185 9.66 -0.61 -1.65
N LEU A 186 9.45 -1.89 -1.35
CA LEU A 186 9.43 -2.93 -2.38
C LEU A 186 8.04 -3.20 -2.93
N TYR A 187 7.00 -3.02 -2.10
CA TYR A 187 5.63 -3.29 -2.53
C TYR A 187 4.60 -2.44 -1.79
N GLU A 188 3.48 -2.31 -2.44
CA GLU A 188 2.24 -1.72 -1.96
C GLU A 188 1.13 -2.79 -2.06
N SER A 189 0.19 -2.82 -1.09
CA SER A 189 -0.82 -3.86 -0.98
C SER A 189 -2.21 -3.32 -0.67
N SER A 190 -2.68 -2.29 -1.43
CA SER A 190 -3.97 -1.63 -1.18
C SER A 190 -4.91 -1.60 -2.37
N MET A 191 -4.49 -2.10 -3.53
CA MET A 191 -5.29 -2.01 -4.74
C MET A 191 -6.14 -3.26 -4.96
N PRO A 192 -7.43 -3.27 -4.55
CA PRO A 192 -8.32 -4.39 -4.83
C PRO A 192 -8.70 -4.45 -6.31
N THR A 193 -9.15 -5.62 -6.76
CA THR A 193 -9.71 -5.82 -8.09
C THR A 193 -11.03 -6.58 -7.99
N GLN A 194 -11.98 -6.24 -8.86
CA GLN A 194 -13.20 -7.02 -9.06
C GLN A 194 -13.15 -7.86 -10.34
N LYS A 195 -12.33 -7.41 -11.29
CA LYS A 195 -12.22 -8.05 -12.60
C LYS A 195 -11.39 -9.33 -12.56
N PHE A 196 -10.37 -9.41 -11.72
CA PHE A 196 -9.41 -10.49 -11.69
C PHE A 196 -9.55 -11.33 -10.41
N THR A 197 -10.70 -12.00 -10.27
CA THR A 197 -10.97 -12.91 -9.16
C THR A 197 -10.67 -14.36 -9.50
N ASP A 198 -10.91 -14.74 -10.78
CA ASP A 198 -10.64 -16.08 -11.32
C ASP A 198 -10.39 -15.99 -12.83
N PRO A 199 -9.16 -16.16 -13.30
CA PRO A 199 -7.92 -16.27 -12.51
C PRO A 199 -7.47 -14.92 -11.91
N PRO A 200 -6.80 -14.94 -10.74
CA PRO A 200 -6.27 -13.73 -10.11
C PRO A 200 -5.04 -13.20 -10.85
N LEU A 201 -4.72 -11.92 -10.63
CA LEU A 201 -3.47 -11.34 -11.09
C LEU A 201 -2.29 -11.86 -10.25
N TRP A 202 -1.19 -12.11 -10.91
CA TRP A 202 0.10 -12.23 -10.23
C TRP A 202 0.57 -10.85 -9.73
N PRO A 203 1.41 -10.78 -8.69
CA PRO A 203 2.08 -9.54 -8.32
C PRO A 203 2.81 -8.95 -9.53
N TYR A 204 2.71 -7.65 -9.73
CA TYR A 204 3.22 -6.96 -10.90
C TYR A 204 3.85 -5.61 -10.53
N THR A 205 4.63 -5.03 -11.46
CA THR A 205 5.22 -3.71 -11.28
C THR A 205 4.47 -2.64 -12.07
N LEU A 206 4.53 -1.39 -11.62
CA LEU A 206 3.87 -0.25 -12.26
C LEU A 206 4.79 0.53 -13.22
N ASP A 207 5.85 -0.09 -13.72
CA ASP A 207 6.72 0.52 -14.74
C ASP A 207 5.98 0.72 -16.07
N TYR A 208 4.98 -0.10 -16.32
CA TYR A 208 4.11 -0.07 -17.49
C TYR A 208 2.65 -0.09 -17.10
N ARG A 209 1.78 0.11 -18.10
CA ARG A 209 0.34 0.09 -17.87
C ARG A 209 -0.13 -1.28 -17.38
N SER A 210 -0.85 -1.26 -16.25
CA SER A 210 -1.51 -2.44 -15.71
C SER A 210 -2.86 -2.70 -16.40
N SER A 211 -3.26 -3.97 -16.44
CA SER A 211 -4.60 -4.40 -16.84
C SER A 211 -5.61 -4.38 -15.68
N GLN A 212 -5.14 -4.14 -14.45
CA GLN A 212 -6.00 -4.12 -13.27
C GLN A 212 -7.00 -2.96 -13.33
N ASP A 213 -8.22 -3.23 -12.90
CA ASP A 213 -9.27 -2.24 -12.74
C ASP A 213 -9.02 -1.32 -11.52
N CYS A 214 -9.35 -0.05 -11.67
CA CYS A 214 -9.26 0.93 -10.59
C CYS A 214 -10.54 0.91 -9.77
N GLN A 215 -10.51 0.33 -8.57
CA GLN A 215 -11.68 0.25 -7.70
C GLN A 215 -11.80 1.45 -6.76
N ILE A 216 -10.70 2.02 -6.32
CA ILE A 216 -10.65 3.11 -5.35
C ILE A 216 -9.76 4.25 -5.89
N PRO A 217 -10.34 5.24 -6.57
CA PRO A 217 -9.57 6.38 -7.09
C PRO A 217 -8.98 7.27 -5.97
N PRO A 218 -7.85 7.96 -6.25
CA PRO A 218 -7.11 8.01 -7.52
C PRO A 218 -6.17 6.82 -7.69
N CYS A 219 -6.26 6.16 -8.84
CA CYS A 219 -5.30 5.12 -9.17
C CYS A 219 -4.06 5.69 -9.86
N PRO A 220 -2.91 5.01 -9.75
CA PRO A 220 -1.71 5.45 -10.44
C PRO A 220 -1.91 5.40 -11.97
N ASN A 221 -1.21 6.29 -12.72
CA ASN A 221 -1.33 6.42 -14.17
C ASN A 221 -1.04 5.13 -14.97
N GLY A 222 -0.44 4.14 -14.32
CA GLY A 222 -0.22 2.82 -14.88
C GLY A 222 -1.44 1.91 -14.91
N MET A 223 -2.59 2.31 -14.35
CA MET A 223 -3.81 1.50 -14.36
C MET A 223 -4.75 1.93 -15.49
N CYS A 224 -5.51 0.97 -16.03
CA CYS A 224 -6.58 1.29 -16.97
C CYS A 224 -7.68 2.05 -16.24
N GLU A 225 -8.09 3.19 -16.77
CA GLU A 225 -9.35 3.82 -16.38
C GLU A 225 -10.49 2.87 -16.80
N SER A 226 -11.37 2.55 -15.86
CA SER A 226 -12.59 1.76 -16.09
C SER A 226 -13.64 2.56 -16.88
#